data_82e05c23bc70beb90e535b45ff44edd1
#
_entry.id   82e05c23bc70beb90e535b45ff44edd1
#
_cell.length_a   1.000
_cell.length_b   1.000
_cell.length_c   1.000
_cell.angle_alpha   90.00
_cell.angle_beta   90.00
_cell.angle_gamma   90.00
#
_symmetry.space_group_name_H-M   'P 1'
#
loop_
_entity.id
_entity.type
_entity.pdbx_description
1 polymer ?
#
loop_
_entity_poly.entity_id
_entity_poly.type
_entity_poly.pdbx_seq_one_letter_code
_entity_poly.pdbx_strand_id
1 'polypeptide(L)'
;MKKNIRIMIITVAAVIILVAMLLILMNLPSSDGGGASSTASSTSISLNTKTADDVSKVEVKNNSDSYTVEMKSEDSYSVEGLDGFDLNKTSISALKSDSAGVAATQLVEEQAEDLSIYGLDSPKAEATITYKDGETLSLAVGNEAAGDAGTYVTVNGESRVYLFNSAKVDTFAYPLLEYVSKEITPSQEEAVAAANGGEVSSSSDGQTQTPQFAKMTLSGTVREEPIVVEPAEAISGISQFNITSPEEKAADYTKISEYVGAVYGLTADEVVAVNPTDADLESFGLKEPYSKLVADFDVGTVTLLASSPDAAGNVYVMNGDRTNVVYRIEAETLTWLSATYTDLASKLLFTPNIKDVKTMTVTTPDKTYVFNLTSVVDEDNENSFTTTITYEGKELDEEIFKDYYQNMISVSTDEETTEQPTGDPIFSVKYEYADTSRTPDVVEFYDAGSRRVFIVFNGKCDSLTVSTYVDKMVQDSEKVVNGEEITAVI
;
A
#
# COMPACT_ATOMS: atom_id res chain seq x y z
N MET A 1 -16.39 -16.41 -26.58
CA MET A 1 -17.63 -17.06 -26.14
C MET A 1 -17.46 -18.49 -25.61
N LYS A 2 -16.74 -19.43 -26.26
CA LYS A 2 -16.66 -20.84 -25.79
C LYS A 2 -15.90 -21.05 -24.46
N LYS A 3 -14.98 -20.19 -24.04
CA LYS A 3 -14.21 -20.33 -22.80
C LYS A 3 -15.03 -19.96 -21.56
N ASN A 4 -15.82 -18.90 -21.65
CA ASN A 4 -16.66 -18.43 -20.52
C ASN A 4 -17.84 -19.38 -20.24
N ILE A 5 -18.37 -20.05 -21.28
CA ILE A 5 -19.43 -21.05 -21.12
C ILE A 5 -18.90 -22.30 -20.41
N ARG A 6 -17.65 -22.72 -20.66
CA ARG A 6 -17.03 -23.85 -19.95
C ARG A 6 -16.81 -23.54 -18.45
N ILE A 7 -16.34 -22.33 -18.13
CA ILE A 7 -16.16 -21.90 -16.74
C ILE A 7 -17.52 -21.87 -16.03
N MET A 8 -18.55 -21.33 -16.67
CA MET A 8 -19.90 -21.28 -16.11
C MET A 8 -20.49 -22.66 -15.85
N ILE A 9 -20.27 -23.65 -16.75
CA ILE A 9 -20.71 -25.02 -16.58
C ILE A 9 -19.99 -25.70 -15.41
N ILE A 10 -18.68 -25.48 -15.25
CA ILE A 10 -17.88 -26.04 -14.14
C ILE A 10 -18.34 -25.44 -12.80
N THR A 11 -18.62 -24.14 -12.75
CA THR A 11 -19.10 -23.48 -11.51
C THR A 11 -20.50 -23.98 -11.13
N VAL A 12 -21.40 -24.14 -12.09
CA VAL A 12 -22.74 -24.69 -11.84
C VAL A 12 -22.68 -26.15 -11.40
N ALA A 13 -21.80 -26.96 -11.98
CA ALA A 13 -21.60 -28.34 -11.56
C ALA A 13 -21.05 -28.44 -10.13
N ALA A 14 -20.10 -27.58 -9.75
CA ALA A 14 -19.54 -27.52 -8.40
C ALA A 14 -20.61 -27.12 -7.36
N VAL A 15 -21.47 -26.15 -7.69
CA VAL A 15 -22.60 -25.76 -6.82
C VAL A 15 -23.61 -26.89 -6.65
N ILE A 16 -23.95 -27.61 -7.72
CA ILE A 16 -24.85 -28.76 -7.66
C ILE A 16 -24.27 -29.88 -6.76
N ILE A 17 -22.98 -30.15 -6.85
CA ILE A 17 -22.30 -31.15 -6.00
C ILE A 17 -22.34 -30.72 -4.53
N LEU A 18 -22.10 -29.43 -4.23
CA LEU A 18 -22.18 -28.88 -2.86
C LEU A 18 -23.60 -28.97 -2.30
N VAL A 19 -24.61 -28.64 -3.10
CA VAL A 19 -26.03 -28.76 -2.70
C VAL A 19 -26.44 -30.22 -2.48
N ALA A 20 -25.98 -31.14 -3.33
CA ALA A 20 -26.22 -32.55 -3.16
C ALA A 20 -25.57 -33.10 -1.88
N MET A 21 -24.32 -32.66 -1.58
CA MET A 21 -23.62 -33.05 -0.35
C MET A 21 -24.31 -32.49 0.89
N LEU A 22 -24.84 -31.26 0.83
CA LEU A 22 -25.65 -30.68 1.91
C LEU A 22 -26.97 -31.41 2.16
N LEU A 23 -27.65 -31.82 1.07
CA LEU A 23 -28.89 -32.60 1.17
C LEU A 23 -28.66 -34.02 1.70
N ILE A 24 -27.52 -34.63 1.40
CA ILE A 24 -27.12 -35.93 1.99
C ILE A 24 -26.86 -35.76 3.48
N LEU A 25 -26.13 -34.71 3.89
CA LEU A 25 -25.90 -34.37 5.31
C LEU A 25 -27.19 -34.10 6.09
N MET A 26 -28.16 -33.43 5.46
CA MET A 26 -29.46 -33.11 6.10
C MET A 26 -30.43 -34.31 6.16
N ASN A 27 -30.19 -35.37 5.34
CA ASN A 27 -31.03 -36.57 5.31
C ASN A 27 -30.39 -37.81 5.94
N LEU A 28 -29.26 -37.66 6.63
CA LEU A 28 -28.73 -38.73 7.46
C LEU A 28 -29.72 -38.97 8.61
N PRO A 29 -30.23 -40.20 8.81
CA PRO A 29 -31.16 -40.48 9.91
C PRO A 29 -30.47 -40.21 11.21
N SER A 30 -31.10 -39.37 12.08
CA SER A 30 -30.71 -39.20 13.45
C SER A 30 -30.86 -40.56 14.14
N SER A 31 -29.76 -41.21 14.40
CA SER A 31 -29.74 -42.43 15.21
C SER A 31 -29.97 -42.06 16.68
N ASP A 32 -31.24 -42.05 17.06
CA ASP A 32 -31.61 -42.18 18.46
C ASP A 32 -31.30 -43.61 18.90
N GLY A 33 -30.17 -43.78 19.57
CA GLY A 33 -29.77 -45.06 20.15
C GLY A 33 -28.47 -44.88 20.91
N GLY A 34 -28.55 -44.85 22.25
CA GLY A 34 -27.42 -44.68 23.15
C GLY A 34 -26.25 -45.65 22.85
N GLY A 35 -25.19 -45.07 22.35
CA GLY A 35 -23.89 -45.69 22.13
C GLY A 35 -22.87 -44.60 22.23
N ALA A 36 -21.91 -44.75 23.13
CA ALA A 36 -20.84 -43.82 23.41
C ALA A 36 -20.38 -43.03 22.20
N SER A 37 -20.72 -41.74 22.15
CA SER A 37 -20.01 -40.76 21.34
C SER A 37 -18.58 -40.81 21.83
N SER A 38 -17.71 -41.46 21.10
CA SER A 38 -16.28 -41.18 21.16
C SER A 38 -16.09 -39.80 20.54
N THR A 39 -16.44 -38.72 21.24
CA THR A 39 -15.61 -37.54 21.20
C THR A 39 -14.24 -38.09 21.56
N ALA A 40 -13.37 -38.20 20.60
CA ALA A 40 -11.95 -38.19 20.86
C ALA A 40 -11.72 -36.86 21.59
N SER A 41 -11.88 -36.87 22.87
CA SER A 41 -11.30 -35.94 23.80
C SER A 41 -9.81 -36.11 23.50
N SER A 42 -9.22 -35.23 22.73
CA SER A 42 -7.78 -35.12 22.65
C SER A 42 -7.33 -34.77 24.05
N THR A 43 -7.11 -35.78 24.87
CA THR A 43 -6.51 -35.63 26.20
C THR A 43 -5.08 -35.22 25.93
N SER A 44 -4.86 -33.90 25.85
CA SER A 44 -3.51 -33.34 25.80
C SER A 44 -2.73 -33.86 27.01
N ILE A 45 -1.53 -34.34 26.82
CA ILE A 45 -0.62 -34.79 27.86
C ILE A 45 0.09 -33.54 28.38
N SER A 46 -0.32 -33.04 29.52
CA SER A 46 0.33 -31.90 30.18
C SER A 46 1.70 -32.32 30.68
N LEU A 47 2.73 -31.57 30.28
CA LEU A 47 4.12 -31.79 30.68
C LEU A 47 4.56 -30.76 31.74
N ASN A 48 3.89 -29.62 31.81
CA ASN A 48 3.95 -28.70 32.95
C ASN A 48 2.62 -27.91 33.09
N THR A 49 2.51 -27.14 34.15
CA THR A 49 1.33 -26.30 34.45
C THR A 49 1.71 -24.83 34.64
N LYS A 50 2.88 -24.44 34.12
CA LYS A 50 3.37 -23.06 34.21
C LYS A 50 2.55 -22.13 33.33
N THR A 51 2.45 -20.88 33.72
CA THR A 51 1.83 -19.79 32.95
C THR A 51 2.90 -19.01 32.18
N ALA A 52 2.47 -18.18 31.26
CA ALA A 52 3.39 -17.30 30.52
C ALA A 52 4.17 -16.36 31.47
N ASP A 53 3.56 -15.96 32.57
CA ASP A 53 4.22 -15.10 33.55
C ASP A 53 5.26 -15.81 34.41
N ASP A 54 5.26 -17.13 34.45
CA ASP A 54 6.28 -17.91 35.10
C ASP A 54 7.57 -18.03 34.27
N VAL A 55 7.51 -17.79 32.96
CA VAL A 55 8.68 -17.90 32.10
C VAL A 55 9.65 -16.74 32.37
N SER A 56 10.93 -17.07 32.66
CA SER A 56 11.98 -16.10 32.89
C SER A 56 13.00 -16.02 31.78
N LYS A 57 13.29 -17.15 31.12
CA LYS A 57 14.32 -17.24 30.07
C LYS A 57 14.03 -18.42 29.15
N VAL A 58 14.33 -18.26 27.86
CA VAL A 58 14.33 -19.34 26.87
C VAL A 58 15.65 -19.30 26.12
N GLU A 59 16.43 -20.37 26.21
CA GLU A 59 17.65 -20.59 25.45
C GLU A 59 17.31 -21.47 24.26
N VAL A 60 17.61 -21.00 23.05
CA VAL A 60 17.30 -21.70 21.81
C VAL A 60 18.60 -21.96 21.04
N LYS A 61 18.71 -23.18 20.52
CA LYS A 61 19.73 -23.55 19.54
C LYS A 61 19.02 -24.25 18.39
N ASN A 62 19.05 -23.67 17.21
CA ASN A 62 18.49 -24.24 16.00
C ASN A 62 19.55 -24.41 14.90
N ASN A 63 19.15 -24.77 13.68
CA ASN A 63 20.08 -25.02 12.58
C ASN A 63 20.83 -23.74 12.11
N SER A 64 20.32 -22.56 12.42
CA SER A 64 20.85 -21.28 11.96
C SER A 64 21.56 -20.52 13.08
N ASP A 65 21.02 -20.56 14.32
CA ASP A 65 21.36 -19.64 15.38
C ASP A 65 21.42 -20.33 16.74
N SER A 66 22.08 -19.65 17.68
CA SER A 66 22.01 -19.95 19.13
C SER A 66 21.85 -18.63 19.88
N TYR A 67 20.79 -18.48 20.63
CA TYR A 67 20.45 -17.23 21.31
C TYR A 67 19.65 -17.47 22.59
N THR A 68 19.57 -16.44 23.41
CA THR A 68 18.81 -16.41 24.64
C THR A 68 17.80 -15.27 24.61
N VAL A 69 16.53 -15.56 24.94
CA VAL A 69 15.48 -14.57 25.15
C VAL A 69 15.19 -14.49 26.66
N GLU A 70 15.40 -13.32 27.26
CA GLU A 70 15.11 -13.07 28.67
C GLU A 70 13.89 -12.18 28.83
N MET A 71 12.97 -12.59 29.73
CA MET A 71 11.79 -11.86 30.16
C MET A 71 12.14 -11.07 31.43
N LYS A 72 12.59 -9.80 31.28
CA LYS A 72 13.05 -8.97 32.41
C LYS A 72 11.90 -8.43 33.26
N SER A 73 10.79 -8.08 32.63
CA SER A 73 9.54 -7.65 33.26
C SER A 73 8.37 -7.91 32.32
N GLU A 74 7.17 -7.47 32.67
CA GLU A 74 5.95 -7.72 31.90
C GLU A 74 6.08 -7.30 30.42
N ASP A 75 6.71 -6.15 30.15
CA ASP A 75 6.89 -5.59 28.80
C ASP A 75 8.35 -5.34 28.42
N SER A 76 9.31 -5.86 29.21
CA SER A 76 10.74 -5.66 28.98
C SER A 76 11.43 -6.97 28.69
N TYR A 77 12.06 -7.04 27.53
CA TYR A 77 12.72 -8.22 27.00
C TYR A 77 14.16 -7.89 26.58
N SER A 78 15.02 -8.89 26.55
CA SER A 78 16.28 -8.83 25.83
C SER A 78 16.49 -10.10 25.03
N VAL A 79 17.09 -9.96 23.87
CA VAL A 79 17.47 -11.08 23.01
C VAL A 79 18.97 -10.96 22.79
N GLU A 80 19.71 -12.02 23.12
CA GLU A 80 21.15 -12.07 22.98
C GLU A 80 21.56 -11.86 21.51
N GLY A 81 22.47 -10.93 21.27
CA GLY A 81 22.90 -10.55 19.91
C GLY A 81 22.05 -9.46 19.24
N LEU A 82 20.96 -9.00 19.88
CA LEU A 82 20.10 -7.94 19.35
C LEU A 82 20.06 -6.68 20.24
N ASP A 83 21.14 -6.42 20.97
CA ASP A 83 21.26 -5.22 21.79
C ASP A 83 21.18 -3.95 20.93
N GLY A 84 20.27 -3.05 21.29
CA GLY A 84 20.10 -1.76 20.58
C GLY A 84 19.17 -1.82 19.35
N PHE A 85 18.57 -2.97 19.07
CA PHE A 85 17.52 -3.09 18.06
C PHE A 85 16.13 -3.01 18.69
N ASP A 86 15.18 -2.49 17.93
CA ASP A 86 13.76 -2.60 18.26
C ASP A 86 13.32 -4.06 18.12
N LEU A 87 12.72 -4.60 19.16
CA LEU A 87 12.35 -6.02 19.21
C LEU A 87 10.93 -6.28 18.71
N ASN A 88 10.75 -7.41 18.04
CA ASN A 88 9.44 -7.94 17.66
C ASN A 88 8.75 -8.54 18.90
N LYS A 89 7.97 -7.71 19.58
CA LYS A 89 7.24 -8.12 20.79
C LYS A 89 6.22 -9.23 20.53
N THR A 90 5.68 -9.32 19.31
CA THR A 90 4.73 -10.36 18.93
C THR A 90 5.41 -11.74 18.92
N SER A 91 6.59 -11.87 18.28
CA SER A 91 7.34 -13.12 18.24
C SER A 91 7.85 -13.52 19.63
N ILE A 92 8.29 -12.56 20.46
CA ILE A 92 8.68 -12.81 21.85
C ILE A 92 7.49 -13.27 22.68
N SER A 93 6.33 -12.64 22.52
CA SER A 93 5.10 -13.02 23.23
C SER A 93 4.61 -14.41 22.83
N ALA A 94 4.76 -14.78 21.54
CA ALA A 94 4.46 -16.12 21.05
C ALA A 94 5.40 -17.15 21.71
N LEU A 95 6.73 -16.93 21.69
CA LEU A 95 7.69 -17.80 22.36
C LEU A 95 7.38 -17.96 23.86
N LYS A 96 7.12 -16.83 24.55
CA LYS A 96 6.72 -16.83 25.96
C LYS A 96 5.46 -17.65 26.22
N SER A 97 4.44 -17.49 25.38
CA SER A 97 3.18 -18.23 25.47
C SER A 97 3.36 -19.73 25.22
N ASP A 98 4.16 -20.09 24.21
CA ASP A 98 4.41 -21.49 23.86
C ASP A 98 5.34 -22.21 24.84
N SER A 99 6.13 -21.44 25.58
CA SER A 99 6.95 -21.92 26.71
C SER A 99 6.13 -22.22 27.97
N ALA A 100 4.88 -21.76 28.01
CA ALA A 100 3.96 -21.99 29.13
C ALA A 100 3.02 -23.16 28.81
N GLY A 101 2.57 -23.86 29.86
CA GLY A 101 1.55 -24.93 29.74
C GLY A 101 1.89 -25.96 28.66
N VAL A 102 3.16 -26.34 28.57
CA VAL A 102 3.67 -27.25 27.53
C VAL A 102 2.93 -28.57 27.57
N ALA A 103 2.28 -28.96 26.47
CA ALA A 103 1.48 -30.14 26.38
C ALA A 103 1.60 -30.84 25.02
N ALA A 104 1.73 -32.15 25.04
CA ALA A 104 1.72 -32.98 23.86
C ALA A 104 0.28 -33.41 23.48
N THR A 105 0.04 -33.60 22.18
CA THR A 105 -1.23 -34.14 21.69
C THR A 105 -1.30 -35.64 21.82
N GLN A 106 -0.14 -36.33 21.77
CA GLN A 106 -0.04 -37.78 21.82
C GLN A 106 1.35 -38.21 22.32
N LEU A 107 1.39 -39.33 23.06
CA LEU A 107 2.61 -40.10 23.26
C LEU A 107 2.76 -41.04 22.08
N VAL A 108 3.87 -40.93 21.36
CA VAL A 108 4.17 -41.74 20.15
C VAL A 108 4.88 -43.00 20.53
N GLU A 109 5.93 -42.89 21.35
CA GLU A 109 6.73 -44.04 21.81
C GLU A 109 7.25 -43.80 23.26
N GLU A 110 7.13 -44.80 24.10
CA GLU A 110 7.54 -44.72 25.53
C GLU A 110 9.06 -44.77 25.69
N GLN A 111 9.74 -45.56 24.83
CA GLN A 111 11.20 -45.77 24.80
C GLN A 111 11.65 -45.97 23.34
N ALA A 112 11.99 -44.89 22.64
CA ALA A 112 12.49 -45.01 21.27
C ALA A 112 13.92 -45.57 21.27
N GLU A 113 14.14 -46.65 20.53
CA GLU A 113 15.46 -47.24 20.32
C GLU A 113 16.23 -46.45 19.26
N ASP A 114 15.54 -45.84 18.30
CA ASP A 114 16.13 -45.07 17.19
C ASP A 114 15.41 -43.71 17.03
N LEU A 115 16.03 -42.68 17.55
CA LEU A 115 15.54 -41.32 17.47
C LEU A 115 15.65 -40.70 16.06
N SER A 116 16.43 -41.32 15.16
CA SER A 116 16.63 -40.80 13.79
C SER A 116 15.36 -40.89 12.96
N ILE A 117 14.47 -41.85 13.24
CA ILE A 117 13.16 -42.01 12.58
C ILE A 117 12.31 -40.74 12.77
N TYR A 118 12.47 -40.06 13.88
CA TYR A 118 11.73 -38.85 14.27
C TYR A 118 12.52 -37.55 14.01
N GLY A 119 13.76 -37.63 13.47
CA GLY A 119 14.66 -36.49 13.30
C GLY A 119 15.16 -35.92 14.64
N LEU A 120 15.16 -36.73 15.70
CA LEU A 120 15.52 -36.29 17.05
C LEU A 120 16.96 -36.68 17.46
N ASP A 121 17.67 -37.40 16.60
CA ASP A 121 19.13 -37.58 16.72
C ASP A 121 19.91 -36.35 16.24
N SER A 122 19.26 -35.50 15.41
CA SER A 122 19.73 -34.22 14.95
C SER A 122 18.53 -33.26 14.88
N PRO A 123 18.04 -32.76 16.01
CA PRO A 123 16.80 -31.98 16.06
C PRO A 123 16.91 -30.65 15.31
N LYS A 124 15.81 -30.17 14.73
CA LYS A 124 15.71 -28.86 14.07
C LYS A 124 15.99 -27.73 15.04
N ALA A 125 15.58 -27.91 16.28
CA ALA A 125 15.82 -26.97 17.37
C ALA A 125 15.88 -27.67 18.73
N GLU A 126 16.70 -27.14 19.61
CA GLU A 126 16.74 -27.46 21.04
C GLU A 126 16.38 -26.19 21.81
N ALA A 127 15.44 -26.29 22.74
CA ALA A 127 15.07 -25.18 23.61
C ALA A 127 15.17 -25.57 25.08
N THR A 128 15.71 -24.67 25.90
CA THR A 128 15.69 -24.81 27.37
C THR A 128 14.92 -23.64 27.97
N ILE A 129 13.78 -23.94 28.53
CA ILE A 129 12.90 -22.96 29.17
C ILE A 129 13.25 -22.96 30.67
N THR A 130 13.52 -21.77 31.21
CA THR A 130 13.75 -21.56 32.63
C THR A 130 12.58 -20.74 33.19
N TYR A 131 11.99 -21.24 34.31
CA TYR A 131 10.90 -20.58 35.01
C TYR A 131 11.41 -19.76 36.20
N LYS A 132 10.61 -18.81 36.69
CA LYS A 132 10.95 -17.90 37.81
C LYS A 132 11.28 -18.61 39.11
N ASP A 133 10.73 -19.80 39.30
CA ASP A 133 11.00 -20.65 40.48
C ASP A 133 12.29 -21.48 40.34
N GLY A 134 12.99 -21.38 39.24
CA GLY A 134 14.24 -22.08 38.93
C GLY A 134 14.04 -23.46 38.31
N GLU A 135 12.82 -23.93 38.09
CA GLU A 135 12.57 -25.14 37.31
C GLU A 135 12.95 -24.94 35.85
N THR A 136 13.33 -26.01 35.17
CA THR A 136 13.68 -26.00 33.76
C THR A 136 12.93 -27.08 33.01
N LEU A 137 12.61 -26.81 31.74
CA LEU A 137 12.06 -27.77 30.79
C LEU A 137 12.86 -27.69 29.50
N SER A 138 13.43 -28.82 29.06
CA SER A 138 14.16 -28.88 27.76
C SER A 138 13.34 -29.62 26.73
N LEU A 139 13.31 -29.08 25.51
CA LEU A 139 12.62 -29.64 24.35
C LEU A 139 13.63 -29.87 23.23
N ALA A 140 13.57 -31.01 22.54
CA ALA A 140 14.24 -31.19 21.26
C ALA A 140 13.17 -31.44 20.19
N VAL A 141 13.16 -30.59 19.17
CA VAL A 141 12.13 -30.53 18.10
C VAL A 141 12.66 -31.27 16.87
N GLY A 142 11.99 -32.36 16.49
CA GLY A 142 12.34 -33.21 15.37
C GLY A 142 11.57 -32.90 14.07
N ASN A 143 11.28 -33.94 13.31
CA ASN A 143 10.55 -33.87 12.06
C ASN A 143 9.04 -33.66 12.27
N GLU A 144 8.40 -33.11 11.25
CA GLU A 144 6.94 -33.12 11.13
C GLU A 144 6.44 -34.54 10.84
N ALA A 145 5.33 -34.90 11.47
CA ALA A 145 4.67 -36.17 11.23
C ALA A 145 3.85 -36.12 9.93
N ALA A 146 3.71 -37.27 9.27
CA ALA A 146 2.96 -37.38 8.02
C ALA A 146 1.50 -36.89 8.16
N GLY A 147 0.98 -36.18 7.15
CA GLY A 147 -0.42 -35.74 7.12
C GLY A 147 -0.73 -34.61 8.09
N ASP A 148 0.24 -33.73 8.35
CA ASP A 148 0.13 -32.54 9.21
C ASP A 148 -0.34 -32.88 10.64
N ALA A 149 -0.01 -34.10 11.11
CA ALA A 149 -0.46 -34.61 12.41
C ALA A 149 0.22 -33.90 13.60
N GLY A 150 1.32 -33.19 13.35
CA GLY A 150 2.12 -32.46 14.33
C GLY A 150 3.61 -32.66 14.16
N THR A 151 4.39 -32.28 15.16
CA THR A 151 5.86 -32.37 15.17
C THR A 151 6.33 -33.28 16.30
N TYR A 152 7.32 -34.14 16.04
CA TYR A 152 7.91 -35.01 17.03
C TYR A 152 8.82 -34.22 17.97
N VAL A 153 8.69 -34.49 19.27
CA VAL A 153 9.45 -33.79 20.32
C VAL A 153 9.88 -34.78 21.41
N THR A 154 11.13 -34.66 21.88
CA THR A 154 11.54 -35.24 23.18
C THR A 154 11.63 -34.15 24.24
N VAL A 155 11.45 -34.55 25.50
CA VAL A 155 11.41 -33.65 26.64
C VAL A 155 12.47 -34.09 27.65
N ASN A 156 13.23 -33.13 28.21
CA ASN A 156 14.26 -33.34 29.22
C ASN A 156 15.32 -34.39 28.88
N GLY A 157 15.61 -34.58 27.57
CA GLY A 157 16.59 -35.55 27.11
C GLY A 157 16.18 -37.03 27.29
N GLU A 158 14.88 -37.29 27.52
CA GLU A 158 14.34 -38.63 27.59
C GLU A 158 14.23 -39.27 26.21
N SER A 159 14.23 -40.62 26.14
CA SER A 159 13.97 -41.34 24.89
C SER A 159 12.49 -41.49 24.53
N ARG A 160 11.62 -40.85 25.34
CA ARG A 160 10.18 -40.79 25.10
C ARG A 160 9.85 -39.79 24.02
N VAL A 161 9.12 -40.23 22.99
CA VAL A 161 8.76 -39.37 21.83
C VAL A 161 7.30 -38.99 21.93
N TYR A 162 7.06 -37.70 21.86
CA TYR A 162 5.75 -37.08 21.85
C TYR A 162 5.42 -36.48 20.50
N LEU A 163 4.14 -36.33 20.20
CA LEU A 163 3.62 -35.52 19.12
C LEU A 163 3.07 -34.22 19.70
N PHE A 164 3.50 -33.08 19.16
CA PHE A 164 3.03 -31.76 19.51
C PHE A 164 2.27 -31.12 18.35
N ASN A 165 1.40 -30.17 18.63
CA ASN A 165 0.91 -29.26 17.59
C ASN A 165 2.11 -28.47 17.03
N SER A 166 2.33 -28.51 15.71
CA SER A 166 3.49 -27.89 15.07
C SER A 166 3.56 -26.40 15.38
N ALA A 167 2.45 -25.66 15.31
CA ALA A 167 2.41 -24.24 15.62
C ALA A 167 2.88 -23.87 17.05
N LYS A 168 2.86 -24.84 17.98
CA LYS A 168 3.31 -24.66 19.36
C LYS A 168 4.80 -24.91 19.56
N VAL A 169 5.46 -25.50 18.61
CA VAL A 169 6.90 -25.80 18.69
C VAL A 169 7.72 -25.09 17.62
N ASP A 170 7.06 -24.51 16.62
CA ASP A 170 7.71 -23.74 15.56
C ASP A 170 8.43 -22.49 16.10
N THR A 171 7.88 -21.88 17.17
CA THR A 171 8.49 -20.72 17.84
C THR A 171 9.89 -21.00 18.38
N PHE A 172 10.20 -22.26 18.74
CA PHE A 172 11.53 -22.67 19.19
C PHE A 172 12.51 -22.86 18.02
N ALA A 173 12.02 -22.88 16.80
CA ALA A 173 12.85 -22.99 15.59
C ALA A 173 13.04 -21.64 14.88
N TYR A 174 12.50 -20.54 15.40
CA TYR A 174 12.64 -19.23 14.78
C TYR A 174 14.12 -18.82 14.66
N PRO A 175 14.52 -18.24 13.52
CA PRO A 175 15.84 -17.61 13.40
C PRO A 175 15.92 -16.39 14.31
N LEU A 176 17.16 -16.01 14.70
CA LEU A 176 17.40 -14.85 15.58
C LEU A 176 16.73 -13.56 15.05
N LEU A 177 16.79 -13.35 13.74
CA LEU A 177 16.24 -12.14 13.11
C LEU A 177 14.70 -12.02 13.19
N GLU A 178 13.98 -13.11 13.47
CA GLU A 178 12.53 -13.04 13.71
C GLU A 178 12.16 -12.19 14.93
N TYR A 179 13.11 -11.98 15.84
CA TYR A 179 12.91 -11.14 17.03
C TYR A 179 13.27 -9.67 16.82
N VAL A 180 13.73 -9.27 15.65
CA VAL A 180 13.89 -7.84 15.28
C VAL A 180 12.55 -7.31 14.80
N SER A 181 12.20 -6.07 15.17
CA SER A 181 10.98 -5.42 14.70
C SER A 181 10.94 -5.38 13.17
N LYS A 182 9.82 -5.77 12.59
CA LYS A 182 9.55 -5.71 11.15
C LYS A 182 9.02 -4.35 10.69
N GLU A 183 8.88 -3.41 11.61
CA GLU A 183 8.47 -2.04 11.32
C GLU A 183 9.60 -1.29 10.61
N ILE A 184 9.38 -0.91 9.35
CA ILE A 184 10.32 -0.13 8.55
C ILE A 184 10.16 1.36 8.86
N THR A 185 8.91 1.84 8.95
CA THR A 185 8.58 3.22 9.28
C THR A 185 7.48 3.26 10.34
N PRO A 186 7.50 4.24 11.26
CA PRO A 186 6.45 4.38 12.25
C PRO A 186 5.10 4.70 11.59
N SER A 187 4.02 4.48 12.31
CA SER A 187 2.70 5.01 11.94
C SER A 187 2.68 6.54 11.98
N GLN A 188 1.70 7.17 11.33
CA GLN A 188 1.54 8.63 11.39
C GLN A 188 1.36 9.13 12.82
N GLU A 189 0.62 8.40 13.65
CA GLU A 189 0.38 8.74 15.05
C GLU A 189 1.68 8.72 15.86
N GLU A 190 2.51 7.70 15.66
CA GLU A 190 3.81 7.58 16.32
C GLU A 190 4.78 8.67 15.88
N ALA A 191 4.80 9.02 14.59
CA ALA A 191 5.62 10.11 14.07
C ALA A 191 5.22 11.46 14.68
N VAL A 192 3.92 11.75 14.75
CA VAL A 192 3.40 12.97 15.40
C VAL A 192 3.71 12.97 16.89
N ALA A 193 3.51 11.85 17.59
CA ALA A 193 3.82 11.72 19.01
C ALA A 193 5.32 11.95 19.29
N ALA A 194 6.20 11.38 18.45
CA ALA A 194 7.64 11.55 18.58
C ALA A 194 8.06 13.03 18.41
N ALA A 195 7.49 13.72 17.42
CA ALA A 195 7.74 15.15 17.19
C ALA A 195 7.24 16.04 18.34
N ASN A 196 6.17 15.63 19.05
CA ASN A 196 5.58 16.34 20.18
C ASN A 196 6.14 15.90 21.55
N GLY A 197 7.29 15.20 21.59
CA GLY A 197 7.93 14.76 22.83
C GLY A 197 7.26 13.59 23.53
N GLY A 198 6.51 12.77 22.77
CA GLY A 198 5.84 11.55 23.24
C GLY A 198 4.38 11.75 23.65
N GLU A 199 3.83 12.96 23.50
CA GLU A 199 2.41 13.22 23.75
C GLU A 199 1.60 13.10 22.44
N VAL A 200 0.58 12.24 22.47
CA VAL A 200 -0.40 12.16 21.38
C VAL A 200 -1.34 13.38 21.54
N SER A 201 -1.09 14.41 20.73
CA SER A 201 -1.97 15.58 20.68
C SER A 201 -3.25 15.22 19.92
N SER A 202 -4.36 15.04 20.63
CA SER A 202 -5.67 15.17 20.01
C SER A 202 -6.02 16.66 19.91
N SER A 203 -6.40 17.13 18.74
CA SER A 203 -6.99 18.47 18.59
C SER A 203 -8.25 18.59 19.47
N SER A 204 -8.64 19.81 19.83
CA SER A 204 -9.85 20.09 20.62
C SER A 204 -11.14 19.48 20.03
N ASP A 205 -11.12 19.06 18.78
CA ASP A 205 -12.22 18.45 18.04
C ASP A 205 -12.11 16.92 17.91
N GLY A 206 -11.13 16.28 18.61
CA GLY A 206 -10.93 14.83 18.60
C GLY A 206 -10.35 14.27 17.30
N GLN A 207 -9.83 15.13 16.41
CA GLN A 207 -9.11 14.66 15.22
C GLN A 207 -7.63 14.44 15.54
N THR A 208 -7.11 13.30 15.16
CA THR A 208 -5.67 13.00 15.23
C THR A 208 -4.94 13.92 14.26
N GLN A 209 -3.88 14.60 14.72
CA GLN A 209 -3.00 15.35 13.82
C GLN A 209 -2.35 14.40 12.81
N THR A 210 -2.37 14.80 11.54
CA THR A 210 -1.67 14.09 10.48
C THR A 210 -0.42 14.87 10.07
N PRO A 211 0.69 14.18 9.76
CA PRO A 211 1.89 14.84 9.23
C PRO A 211 1.57 15.71 8.02
N GLN A 212 2.05 16.94 8.01
CA GLN A 212 1.87 17.86 6.89
C GLN A 212 3.02 17.67 5.89
N PHE A 213 2.67 17.27 4.68
CA PHE A 213 3.63 17.05 3.60
C PHE A 213 4.26 18.36 3.15
N ALA A 214 5.59 18.38 2.99
CA ALA A 214 6.35 19.54 2.54
C ALA A 214 7.08 19.29 1.21
N LYS A 215 7.64 18.08 0.99
CA LYS A 215 8.40 17.78 -0.21
C LYS A 215 8.60 16.27 -0.37
N MET A 216 8.61 15.78 -1.61
CA MET A 216 9.03 14.42 -1.93
C MET A 216 10.08 14.45 -3.04
N THR A 217 11.12 13.64 -2.89
CA THR A 217 12.13 13.43 -3.92
C THR A 217 12.24 11.94 -4.21
N LEU A 218 12.00 11.56 -5.46
CA LEU A 218 12.22 10.20 -5.97
C LEU A 218 13.49 10.20 -6.82
N SER A 219 14.43 9.33 -6.51
CA SER A 219 15.70 9.18 -7.21
C SER A 219 16.10 7.69 -7.25
N GLY A 220 17.33 7.40 -7.65
CA GLY A 220 17.87 6.03 -7.74
C GLY A 220 18.16 5.64 -9.18
N THR A 221 18.74 4.46 -9.39
CA THR A 221 19.23 4.04 -10.71
C THR A 221 18.12 3.79 -11.74
N VAL A 222 16.87 3.67 -11.29
CA VAL A 222 15.70 3.54 -12.20
C VAL A 222 15.35 4.85 -12.90
N ARG A 223 15.85 5.99 -12.43
CA ARG A 223 15.53 7.33 -12.94
C ARG A 223 16.78 8.04 -13.43
N GLU A 224 16.74 8.63 -14.61
CA GLU A 224 17.85 9.42 -15.14
C GLU A 224 18.05 10.70 -14.32
N GLU A 225 16.95 11.35 -13.92
CA GLU A 225 16.93 12.56 -13.09
C GLU A 225 15.96 12.40 -11.90
N PRO A 226 16.27 13.06 -10.78
CA PRO A 226 15.36 13.04 -9.63
C PRO A 226 14.03 13.75 -9.95
N ILE A 227 12.93 13.13 -9.52
CA ILE A 227 11.60 13.74 -9.56
C ILE A 227 11.35 14.40 -8.20
N VAL A 228 11.06 15.70 -8.22
CA VAL A 228 10.78 16.49 -7.03
C VAL A 228 9.34 16.96 -7.07
N VAL A 229 8.59 16.71 -5.99
CA VAL A 229 7.19 17.12 -5.83
C VAL A 229 7.07 17.97 -4.57
N GLU A 230 6.39 19.10 -4.68
CA GLU A 230 6.12 20.02 -3.58
C GLU A 230 4.64 20.42 -3.56
N PRO A 231 4.08 20.80 -2.39
CA PRO A 231 2.76 21.43 -2.34
C PRO A 231 2.71 22.65 -3.23
N ALA A 232 1.63 22.82 -3.95
CA ALA A 232 1.37 24.00 -4.78
C ALA A 232 0.21 24.80 -4.18
N GLU A 233 0.32 26.12 -4.21
CA GLU A 233 -0.89 26.93 -4.14
C GLU A 233 -1.73 26.63 -5.37
N ALA A 234 -3.03 26.44 -5.20
CA ALA A 234 -3.95 26.00 -6.26
C ALA A 234 -4.11 27.05 -7.39
N ILE A 235 -3.02 27.36 -8.07
CA ILE A 235 -2.95 28.41 -9.12
C ILE A 235 -3.82 28.05 -10.32
N SER A 236 -4.04 26.74 -10.59
CA SER A 236 -4.78 26.29 -11.76
C SER A 236 -5.95 25.34 -11.43
N GLY A 237 -6.19 25.03 -10.15
CA GLY A 237 -7.24 24.10 -9.75
C GLY A 237 -6.98 22.62 -10.10
N ILE A 238 -5.86 22.29 -10.78
CA ILE A 238 -5.57 20.94 -11.23
C ILE A 238 -5.12 20.05 -10.07
N SER A 239 -4.19 20.54 -9.25
CA SER A 239 -3.60 19.77 -8.18
C SER A 239 -3.07 20.70 -7.07
N GLN A 240 -3.04 20.19 -5.85
CA GLN A 240 -2.37 20.81 -4.72
C GLN A 240 -0.87 20.47 -4.68
N PHE A 241 -0.36 19.79 -5.70
CA PHE A 241 1.03 19.37 -5.82
C PHE A 241 1.59 19.73 -7.20
N ASN A 242 2.82 20.22 -7.22
CA ASN A 242 3.58 20.44 -8.46
C ASN A 242 4.82 19.55 -8.47
N ILE A 243 5.14 19.01 -9.64
CA ILE A 243 6.47 18.50 -9.95
C ILE A 243 7.33 19.73 -10.26
N THR A 244 8.47 19.89 -9.56
CA THR A 244 9.41 21.00 -9.75
C THR A 244 10.71 20.55 -10.42
N SER A 245 10.91 19.23 -10.61
CA SER A 245 12.03 18.62 -11.31
C SER A 245 11.59 17.26 -11.88
N PRO A 246 12.03 16.84 -13.09
CA PRO A 246 12.95 17.53 -14.01
C PRO A 246 12.32 18.73 -14.72
N GLU A 247 11.02 18.73 -14.95
CA GLU A 247 10.26 19.83 -15.56
C GLU A 247 9.10 20.23 -14.67
N GLU A 248 8.76 21.53 -14.67
CA GLU A 248 7.66 22.04 -13.88
C GLU A 248 6.32 21.65 -14.50
N LYS A 249 5.49 20.91 -13.75
CA LYS A 249 4.15 20.48 -14.17
C LYS A 249 3.27 20.20 -12.95
N ALA A 250 1.95 20.39 -13.09
CA ALA A 250 1.02 19.93 -12.09
C ALA A 250 1.15 18.41 -11.88
N ALA A 251 1.17 17.95 -10.65
CA ALA A 251 1.24 16.53 -10.34
C ALA A 251 -0.17 15.89 -10.28
N ASP A 252 -0.25 14.57 -10.52
CA ASP A 252 -1.45 13.80 -10.27
C ASP A 252 -1.73 13.76 -8.76
N TYR A 253 -2.79 14.43 -8.32
CA TYR A 253 -3.17 14.55 -6.92
C TYR A 253 -3.36 13.18 -6.24
N THR A 254 -4.04 12.26 -6.93
CA THR A 254 -4.38 10.95 -6.36
C THR A 254 -3.11 10.13 -6.12
N LYS A 255 -2.22 10.07 -7.10
CA LYS A 255 -0.96 9.32 -6.97
C LYS A 255 -0.03 9.92 -5.91
N ILE A 256 0.11 11.24 -5.90
CA ILE A 256 0.96 11.87 -4.88
C ILE A 256 0.41 11.64 -3.48
N SER A 257 -0.91 11.79 -3.29
CA SER A 257 -1.54 11.52 -1.99
C SER A 257 -1.36 10.06 -1.55
N GLU A 258 -1.46 9.11 -2.48
CA GLU A 258 -1.18 7.70 -2.22
C GLU A 258 0.28 7.49 -1.77
N TYR A 259 1.24 8.03 -2.52
CA TYR A 259 2.66 7.85 -2.21
C TYR A 259 3.05 8.51 -0.89
N VAL A 260 2.56 9.71 -0.63
CA VAL A 260 2.76 10.43 0.64
C VAL A 260 2.16 9.65 1.81
N GLY A 261 0.98 9.05 1.63
CA GLY A 261 0.35 8.21 2.65
C GLY A 261 1.11 6.91 2.92
N ALA A 262 1.68 6.30 1.87
CA ALA A 262 2.34 4.99 1.94
C ALA A 262 3.73 5.02 2.60
N VAL A 263 4.28 6.18 2.95
CA VAL A 263 5.59 6.25 3.61
C VAL A 263 5.53 5.92 5.10
N TYR A 264 4.35 5.95 5.72
CA TYR A 264 4.15 5.66 7.13
C TYR A 264 3.51 4.29 7.36
N GLY A 265 3.85 3.64 8.47
CA GLY A 265 3.30 2.34 8.84
C GLY A 265 3.76 1.18 7.96
N LEU A 266 4.88 1.35 7.25
CA LEU A 266 5.43 0.32 6.38
C LEU A 266 6.03 -0.81 7.23
N THR A 267 5.58 -2.03 6.99
CA THR A 267 6.01 -3.24 7.71
C THR A 267 6.59 -4.26 6.74
N ALA A 268 7.68 -4.90 7.11
CA ALA A 268 8.35 -5.92 6.32
C ALA A 268 7.74 -7.31 6.49
N ASP A 269 7.93 -8.15 5.48
CA ASP A 269 7.66 -9.58 5.58
C ASP A 269 8.73 -10.26 6.43
N GLU A 270 10.00 -9.85 6.24
CA GLU A 270 11.17 -10.44 6.88
C GLU A 270 12.26 -9.41 7.14
N VAL A 271 12.98 -9.60 8.23
CA VAL A 271 14.28 -8.96 8.47
C VAL A 271 15.36 -9.90 7.94
N VAL A 272 16.18 -9.43 7.01
CA VAL A 272 17.19 -10.27 6.33
C VAL A 272 18.60 -10.05 6.81
N ALA A 273 18.90 -8.87 7.37
CA ALA A 273 20.20 -8.58 7.97
C ALA A 273 20.10 -7.49 9.03
N VAL A 274 21.00 -7.58 10.02
CA VAL A 274 21.27 -6.53 11.01
C VAL A 274 22.75 -6.15 10.95
N ASN A 275 23.06 -4.87 11.17
CA ASN A 275 24.40 -4.31 11.04
C ASN A 275 25.09 -4.70 9.71
N PRO A 276 24.42 -4.47 8.54
CA PRO A 276 24.98 -4.86 7.25
C PRO A 276 26.31 -4.16 6.99
N THR A 277 27.27 -4.90 6.45
CA THR A 277 28.52 -4.31 5.96
C THR A 277 28.30 -3.65 4.59
N ASP A 278 29.27 -2.85 4.13
CA ASP A 278 29.26 -2.29 2.77
C ASP A 278 29.10 -3.36 1.68
N ALA A 279 29.69 -4.54 1.89
CA ALA A 279 29.58 -5.66 0.96
C ALA A 279 28.17 -6.29 0.98
N ASP A 280 27.55 -6.34 2.15
CA ASP A 280 26.16 -6.80 2.28
C ASP A 280 25.21 -5.82 1.57
N LEU A 281 25.38 -4.50 1.79
CA LEU A 281 24.59 -3.46 1.12
C LEU A 281 24.76 -3.51 -0.40
N GLU A 282 25.96 -3.81 -0.89
CA GLU A 282 26.21 -4.01 -2.31
C GLU A 282 25.48 -5.26 -2.83
N SER A 283 25.53 -6.37 -2.10
CA SER A 283 24.83 -7.62 -2.46
C SER A 283 23.32 -7.50 -2.45
N PHE A 284 22.76 -6.69 -1.54
CA PHE A 284 21.33 -6.36 -1.48
C PHE A 284 20.91 -5.30 -2.50
N GLY A 285 21.84 -4.67 -3.24
CA GLY A 285 21.53 -3.59 -4.18
C GLY A 285 21.09 -2.29 -3.50
N LEU A 286 21.50 -2.06 -2.25
CA LEU A 286 21.13 -0.89 -1.44
C LEU A 286 22.25 0.17 -1.36
N LYS A 287 23.49 -0.16 -1.76
CA LYS A 287 24.60 0.79 -1.82
C LYS A 287 24.39 1.84 -2.92
N GLU A 288 23.90 1.39 -4.07
CA GLU A 288 23.38 2.22 -5.15
C GLU A 288 21.92 1.80 -5.41
N PRO A 289 20.95 2.34 -4.64
CA PRO A 289 19.60 1.81 -4.65
C PRO A 289 18.92 1.99 -6.01
N TYR A 290 18.13 1.00 -6.38
CA TYR A 290 17.27 1.06 -7.57
C TYR A 290 16.31 2.25 -7.46
N SER A 291 15.68 2.41 -6.30
CA SER A 291 14.81 3.55 -6.02
C SER A 291 15.08 4.09 -4.61
N LYS A 292 15.11 5.41 -4.48
CA LYS A 292 15.21 6.13 -3.22
C LYS A 292 14.09 7.15 -3.15
N LEU A 293 13.33 7.09 -2.06
CA LEU A 293 12.33 8.09 -1.70
C LEU A 293 12.83 8.89 -0.50
N VAL A 294 12.72 10.20 -0.57
CA VAL A 294 12.89 11.12 0.56
C VAL A 294 11.63 11.96 0.64
N ALA A 295 10.91 11.87 1.73
CA ALA A 295 9.69 12.65 1.96
C ALA A 295 9.83 13.49 3.24
N ASP A 296 9.72 14.79 3.09
CA ASP A 296 9.81 15.77 4.17
C ASP A 296 8.40 16.12 4.65
N PHE A 297 8.23 16.14 5.97
CA PHE A 297 7.01 16.53 6.67
C PHE A 297 7.34 17.50 7.79
N ASP A 298 6.34 18.17 8.33
CA ASP A 298 6.48 19.04 9.52
C ASP A 298 6.96 18.27 10.78
N VAL A 299 6.75 16.97 10.82
CA VAL A 299 7.17 16.07 11.91
C VAL A 299 8.53 15.39 11.68
N GLY A 300 9.17 15.60 10.53
CA GLY A 300 10.47 15.03 10.17
C GLY A 300 10.54 14.49 8.76
N THR A 301 11.69 13.92 8.41
CA THR A 301 11.95 13.35 7.08
C THR A 301 11.91 11.83 7.14
N VAL A 302 11.27 11.20 6.17
CA VAL A 302 11.31 9.75 5.95
C VAL A 302 12.18 9.47 4.74
N THR A 303 13.21 8.65 4.90
CA THR A 303 14.08 8.20 3.80
C THR A 303 13.98 6.70 3.64
N LEU A 304 13.63 6.24 2.43
CA LEU A 304 13.55 4.82 2.08
C LEU A 304 14.46 4.52 0.89
N LEU A 305 15.24 3.45 1.00
CA LEU A 305 16.08 2.92 -0.06
C LEU A 305 15.56 1.54 -0.42
N ALA A 306 15.40 1.27 -1.72
CA ALA A 306 14.90 -0.01 -2.21
C ALA A 306 15.79 -0.55 -3.34
N SER A 307 16.00 -1.87 -3.34
CA SER A 307 16.66 -2.59 -4.43
C SER A 307 15.73 -2.75 -5.64
N SER A 308 16.28 -3.22 -6.77
CA SER A 308 15.44 -3.73 -7.86
C SER A 308 14.67 -4.97 -7.40
N PRO A 309 13.45 -5.21 -7.95
CA PRO A 309 12.72 -6.44 -7.69
C PRO A 309 13.50 -7.69 -8.11
N ASP A 310 13.44 -8.74 -7.30
CA ASP A 310 13.96 -10.06 -7.64
C ASP A 310 12.95 -10.82 -8.55
N ALA A 311 13.32 -12.06 -8.95
CA ALA A 311 12.48 -12.89 -9.81
C ALA A 311 11.15 -13.34 -9.14
N ALA A 312 11.06 -13.26 -7.82
CA ALA A 312 9.86 -13.58 -7.04
C ALA A 312 8.98 -12.33 -6.77
N GLY A 313 9.44 -11.15 -7.17
CA GLY A 313 8.73 -9.89 -6.95
C GLY A 313 9.02 -9.24 -5.60
N ASN A 314 10.08 -9.65 -4.89
CA ASN A 314 10.48 -9.03 -3.64
C ASN A 314 11.57 -7.98 -3.85
N VAL A 315 11.67 -7.04 -2.91
CA VAL A 315 12.73 -6.05 -2.84
C VAL A 315 13.35 -6.02 -1.45
N TYR A 316 14.63 -5.67 -1.39
CA TYR A 316 15.27 -5.29 -0.14
C TYR A 316 15.05 -3.82 0.12
N VAL A 317 14.73 -3.49 1.36
CA VAL A 317 14.43 -2.11 1.79
C VAL A 317 15.24 -1.77 3.04
N MET A 318 15.66 -0.53 3.12
CA MET A 318 16.30 0.04 4.29
C MET A 318 15.73 1.43 4.58
N ASN A 319 15.46 1.70 5.86
CA ASN A 319 15.15 3.04 6.32
C ASN A 319 16.44 3.85 6.47
N GLY A 320 16.54 5.02 5.84
CA GLY A 320 17.73 5.86 5.84
C GLY A 320 18.15 6.36 7.24
N ASP A 321 17.21 6.43 8.18
CA ASP A 321 17.45 6.85 9.55
C ASP A 321 17.86 5.66 10.46
N ARG A 322 17.58 4.42 10.00
CA ARG A 322 17.91 3.15 10.68
C ARG A 322 18.64 2.21 9.72
N THR A 323 19.86 2.61 9.35
CA THR A 323 20.69 1.90 8.35
C THR A 323 21.28 0.59 8.87
N ASN A 324 20.99 0.22 10.11
CA ASN A 324 21.47 -1.01 10.76
C ASN A 324 20.55 -2.22 10.54
N VAL A 325 19.43 -2.09 9.80
CA VAL A 325 18.51 -3.19 9.48
C VAL A 325 18.16 -3.19 8.00
N VAL A 326 18.24 -4.35 7.37
CA VAL A 326 17.74 -4.60 6.01
C VAL A 326 16.53 -5.49 6.08
N TYR A 327 15.49 -5.08 5.38
CA TYR A 327 14.20 -5.73 5.31
C TYR A 327 13.94 -6.33 3.93
N ARG A 328 13.04 -7.30 3.84
CA ARG A 328 12.46 -7.80 2.59
C ARG A 328 10.97 -7.58 2.61
N ILE A 329 10.43 -7.13 1.46
CA ILE A 329 9.00 -6.83 1.28
C ILE A 329 8.60 -7.12 -0.17
N GLU A 330 7.33 -7.40 -0.42
CA GLU A 330 6.80 -7.47 -1.79
C GLU A 330 6.92 -6.11 -2.50
N ALA A 331 7.43 -6.12 -3.73
CA ALA A 331 7.68 -4.89 -4.50
C ALA A 331 6.40 -4.06 -4.73
N GLU A 332 5.25 -4.73 -4.86
CA GLU A 332 3.94 -4.09 -5.06
C GLU A 332 3.52 -3.19 -3.89
N THR A 333 4.04 -3.44 -2.69
CA THR A 333 3.80 -2.60 -1.51
C THR A 333 4.41 -1.20 -1.65
N LEU A 334 5.49 -1.08 -2.44
CA LEU A 334 6.16 0.19 -2.68
C LEU A 334 5.66 0.83 -3.98
N THR A 335 4.49 1.45 -3.94
CA THR A 335 3.81 2.03 -5.11
C THR A 335 4.68 3.04 -5.88
N TRP A 336 5.64 3.69 -5.19
CA TRP A 336 6.59 4.65 -5.73
C TRP A 336 7.86 4.03 -6.36
N LEU A 337 8.07 2.72 -6.21
CA LEU A 337 9.32 2.02 -6.53
C LEU A 337 9.84 2.31 -7.95
N SER A 338 8.99 2.19 -8.95
CA SER A 338 9.33 2.39 -10.37
C SER A 338 8.63 3.59 -11.00
N ALA A 339 8.03 4.48 -10.18
CA ALA A 339 7.30 5.63 -10.68
C ALA A 339 8.17 6.52 -11.56
N THR A 340 7.65 6.92 -12.72
CA THR A 340 8.28 7.81 -13.66
C THR A 340 7.69 9.23 -13.58
N TYR A 341 8.34 10.20 -14.20
CA TYR A 341 7.80 11.55 -14.33
C TYR A 341 6.41 11.56 -14.98
N THR A 342 6.24 10.82 -16.07
CA THR A 342 4.96 10.73 -16.80
C THR A 342 3.85 10.04 -15.99
N ASP A 343 4.21 9.15 -15.07
CA ASP A 343 3.24 8.54 -14.15
C ASP A 343 2.72 9.53 -13.13
N LEU A 344 3.56 10.47 -12.68
CA LEU A 344 3.25 11.44 -11.64
C LEU A 344 2.70 12.75 -12.18
N ALA A 345 2.97 13.08 -13.43
CA ALA A 345 2.45 14.29 -14.07
C ALA A 345 0.94 14.19 -14.24
N SER A 346 0.24 15.27 -13.91
CA SER A 346 -1.18 15.36 -14.22
C SER A 346 -1.39 15.31 -15.74
N LYS A 347 -2.35 14.49 -16.15
CA LYS A 347 -2.79 14.44 -17.55
C LYS A 347 -3.76 15.55 -17.91
N LEU A 348 -4.30 16.26 -16.91
CA LEU A 348 -5.15 17.41 -17.15
C LEU A 348 -4.29 18.59 -17.57
N LEU A 349 -4.72 19.28 -18.63
CA LEU A 349 -4.01 20.43 -19.14
C LEU A 349 -4.12 21.63 -18.21
N PHE A 350 -5.36 21.93 -17.77
CA PHE A 350 -5.67 22.99 -16.82
C PHE A 350 -7.16 22.89 -16.42
N THR A 351 -7.53 23.40 -15.25
CA THR A 351 -8.91 23.36 -14.76
C THR A 351 -9.31 24.72 -14.17
N PRO A 352 -9.60 25.74 -15.01
CA PRO A 352 -10.02 27.03 -14.50
C PRO A 352 -11.35 26.90 -13.76
N ASN A 353 -11.43 27.53 -12.58
CA ASN A 353 -12.69 27.51 -11.84
C ASN A 353 -13.74 28.35 -12.58
N ILE A 354 -14.91 27.79 -12.81
CA ILE A 354 -16.00 28.46 -13.52
C ILE A 354 -16.39 29.79 -12.89
N LYS A 355 -16.29 29.90 -11.55
CA LYS A 355 -16.61 31.14 -10.81
C LYS A 355 -15.70 32.32 -11.17
N ASP A 356 -14.47 32.04 -11.63
CA ASP A 356 -13.47 33.05 -11.97
C ASP A 356 -13.55 33.46 -13.44
N VAL A 357 -14.25 32.71 -14.30
CA VAL A 357 -14.38 32.95 -15.71
C VAL A 357 -15.50 33.97 -15.97
N LYS A 358 -15.16 35.04 -16.69
CA LYS A 358 -16.11 36.06 -17.13
C LYS A 358 -16.65 35.79 -18.53
N THR A 359 -15.80 35.33 -19.43
CA THR A 359 -16.19 35.03 -20.82
C THR A 359 -15.47 33.77 -21.27
N MET A 360 -16.21 32.83 -21.84
CA MET A 360 -15.71 31.66 -22.50
C MET A 360 -16.07 31.75 -23.99
N THR A 361 -15.05 31.83 -24.85
CA THR A 361 -15.23 31.88 -26.30
C THR A 361 -14.81 30.54 -26.89
N VAL A 362 -15.72 29.84 -27.53
CA VAL A 362 -15.49 28.55 -28.20
C VAL A 362 -15.62 28.73 -29.70
N THR A 363 -14.58 28.36 -30.43
CA THR A 363 -14.56 28.42 -31.89
C THR A 363 -14.51 27.01 -32.44
N THR A 364 -15.55 26.63 -33.17
CA THR A 364 -15.65 25.38 -33.94
C THR A 364 -15.38 25.69 -35.43
N PRO A 365 -15.26 24.70 -36.31
CA PRO A 365 -15.12 24.92 -37.74
C PRO A 365 -16.23 25.75 -38.36
N ASP A 366 -17.45 25.65 -37.81
CA ASP A 366 -18.63 26.24 -38.42
C ASP A 366 -19.09 27.52 -37.70
N LYS A 367 -18.79 27.69 -36.40
CA LYS A 367 -19.37 28.76 -35.60
C LYS A 367 -18.52 29.12 -34.37
N THR A 368 -18.60 30.40 -33.97
CA THR A 368 -18.05 30.88 -32.69
C THR A 368 -19.19 31.10 -31.69
N TYR A 369 -19.05 30.54 -30.50
CA TYR A 369 -19.95 30.69 -29.37
C TYR A 369 -19.27 31.59 -28.32
N VAL A 370 -19.96 32.61 -27.84
CA VAL A 370 -19.48 33.50 -26.78
C VAL A 370 -20.42 33.40 -25.59
N PHE A 371 -19.97 32.75 -24.55
CA PHE A 371 -20.69 32.61 -23.28
C PHE A 371 -20.21 33.68 -22.30
N ASN A 372 -21.14 34.44 -21.73
CA ASN A 372 -20.82 35.37 -20.65
C ASN A 372 -21.29 34.78 -19.34
N LEU A 373 -20.40 34.75 -18.36
CA LEU A 373 -20.62 34.15 -17.05
C LEU A 373 -20.59 35.23 -15.98
N THR A 374 -21.48 35.10 -15.01
CA THR A 374 -21.50 35.96 -13.82
C THR A 374 -21.75 35.07 -12.61
N SER A 375 -20.74 34.93 -11.77
CA SER A 375 -20.84 34.11 -10.54
C SER A 375 -21.05 34.95 -9.32
N VAL A 376 -21.94 34.54 -8.44
CA VAL A 376 -22.23 35.14 -7.15
C VAL A 376 -21.91 34.13 -6.07
N VAL A 377 -20.96 34.42 -5.23
CA VAL A 377 -20.56 33.59 -4.09
C VAL A 377 -21.55 33.77 -2.97
N ASP A 378 -21.91 32.69 -2.27
CA ASP A 378 -22.78 32.75 -1.10
C ASP A 378 -22.05 33.45 0.06
N GLU A 379 -22.71 34.43 0.69
CA GLU A 379 -22.11 35.21 1.80
C GLU A 379 -21.84 34.34 3.04
N ASP A 380 -22.59 33.25 3.22
CA ASP A 380 -22.46 32.34 4.37
C ASP A 380 -21.52 31.14 4.10
N ASN A 381 -21.18 30.88 2.82
CA ASN A 381 -20.31 29.75 2.42
C ASN A 381 -19.53 30.08 1.15
N GLU A 382 -18.27 30.45 1.29
CA GLU A 382 -17.37 30.80 0.18
C GLU A 382 -17.17 29.68 -0.86
N ASN A 383 -17.50 28.44 -0.51
CA ASN A 383 -17.46 27.29 -1.42
C ASN A 383 -18.78 27.07 -2.19
N SER A 384 -19.83 27.84 -1.86
CA SER A 384 -21.12 27.81 -2.56
C SER A 384 -21.24 29.04 -3.45
N PHE A 385 -21.59 28.81 -4.72
CA PHE A 385 -21.80 29.90 -5.67
C PHE A 385 -22.82 29.49 -6.74
N THR A 386 -23.50 30.47 -7.30
CA THR A 386 -24.40 30.32 -8.45
C THR A 386 -23.81 31.06 -9.64
N THR A 387 -23.82 30.44 -10.82
CA THR A 387 -23.30 31.07 -12.05
C THR A 387 -24.45 31.26 -13.05
N THR A 388 -24.69 32.51 -13.39
CA THR A 388 -25.60 32.84 -14.51
C THR A 388 -24.81 32.85 -15.82
N ILE A 389 -25.26 32.07 -16.79
CA ILE A 389 -24.63 31.96 -18.10
C ILE A 389 -25.55 32.54 -19.18
N THR A 390 -25.03 33.42 -20.02
CA THR A 390 -25.81 33.97 -21.14
C THR A 390 -25.10 33.74 -22.48
N TYR A 391 -25.88 33.36 -23.47
CA TYR A 391 -25.48 33.24 -24.88
C TYR A 391 -26.45 34.05 -25.77
N GLU A 392 -25.94 34.97 -26.59
CA GLU A 392 -26.74 35.85 -27.44
C GLU A 392 -27.89 36.57 -26.68
N GLY A 393 -27.62 36.90 -25.40
CA GLY A 393 -28.60 37.58 -24.52
C GLY A 393 -29.67 36.70 -23.92
N LYS A 394 -29.63 35.39 -24.12
CA LYS A 394 -30.51 34.40 -23.47
C LYS A 394 -29.75 33.69 -22.37
N GLU A 395 -30.41 33.51 -21.24
CA GLU A 395 -29.90 32.71 -20.14
C GLU A 395 -29.98 31.21 -20.49
N LEU A 396 -28.92 30.48 -20.20
CA LEU A 396 -28.81 29.04 -20.37
C LEU A 396 -29.06 28.32 -19.06
N ASP A 397 -29.41 27.03 -19.14
CA ASP A 397 -29.51 26.17 -17.98
C ASP A 397 -28.12 25.99 -17.33
N GLU A 398 -28.01 26.28 -16.03
CA GLU A 398 -26.76 26.26 -15.29
C GLU A 398 -26.19 24.83 -15.16
N GLU A 399 -27.02 23.82 -14.93
CA GLU A 399 -26.58 22.42 -14.75
C GLU A 399 -26.04 21.88 -16.07
N ILE A 400 -26.76 22.06 -17.17
CA ILE A 400 -26.34 21.65 -18.52
C ILE A 400 -25.02 22.35 -18.89
N PHE A 401 -24.88 23.65 -18.55
CA PHE A 401 -23.68 24.37 -18.86
C PHE A 401 -22.50 23.92 -17.98
N LYS A 402 -22.72 23.57 -16.73
CA LYS A 402 -21.68 23.00 -15.86
C LYS A 402 -21.14 21.69 -16.39
N ASP A 403 -22.00 20.80 -16.87
CA ASP A 403 -21.58 19.54 -17.52
C ASP A 403 -20.76 19.81 -18.78
N TYR A 404 -21.20 20.75 -19.62
CA TYR A 404 -20.45 21.21 -20.79
C TYR A 404 -19.10 21.78 -20.41
N TYR A 405 -19.06 22.67 -19.41
CA TYR A 405 -17.84 23.30 -18.93
C TYR A 405 -16.84 22.26 -18.40
N GLN A 406 -17.36 21.29 -17.64
CA GLN A 406 -16.54 20.21 -17.11
C GLN A 406 -15.92 19.37 -18.23
N ASN A 407 -16.67 19.05 -19.28
CA ASN A 407 -16.12 18.37 -20.44
C ASN A 407 -15.01 19.21 -21.12
N MET A 408 -15.18 20.52 -21.22
CA MET A 408 -14.20 21.44 -21.83
C MET A 408 -12.86 21.53 -21.08
N ILE A 409 -12.89 21.43 -19.75
CA ILE A 409 -11.69 21.48 -18.91
C ILE A 409 -11.10 20.10 -18.61
N SER A 410 -11.77 19.03 -19.03
CA SER A 410 -11.33 17.63 -18.82
C SER A 410 -10.42 17.12 -19.94
N VAL A 411 -9.87 18.02 -20.77
CA VAL A 411 -8.92 17.62 -21.81
C VAL A 411 -7.70 16.94 -21.19
N SER A 412 -7.47 15.69 -21.62
CA SER A 412 -6.35 14.87 -21.18
C SER A 412 -5.21 14.91 -22.21
N THR A 413 -3.97 15.05 -21.73
CA THR A 413 -2.77 14.90 -22.53
C THR A 413 -2.37 13.43 -22.56
N ASP A 414 -2.59 12.75 -23.69
CA ASP A 414 -2.36 11.29 -23.79
C ASP A 414 -0.95 10.92 -24.20
N GLU A 415 -0.27 11.82 -24.91
CA GLU A 415 1.04 11.57 -25.50
C GLU A 415 1.83 12.89 -25.58
N GLU A 416 3.11 12.85 -25.24
CA GLU A 416 4.01 13.98 -25.41
C GLU A 416 4.52 14.08 -26.86
N THR A 417 4.76 15.30 -27.34
CA THR A 417 5.28 15.53 -28.67
C THR A 417 6.24 16.72 -28.73
N THR A 418 7.23 16.64 -29.60
CA THR A 418 8.08 17.76 -29.98
C THR A 418 7.69 18.35 -31.35
N GLU A 419 6.75 17.71 -32.05
CA GLU A 419 6.23 18.20 -33.33
C GLU A 419 5.35 19.42 -33.10
N GLN A 420 5.37 20.34 -34.05
CA GLN A 420 4.59 21.56 -34.00
C GLN A 420 3.46 21.52 -35.04
N PRO A 421 2.25 21.98 -34.68
CA PRO A 421 1.14 22.00 -35.61
C PRO A 421 1.36 22.97 -36.76
N THR A 422 0.69 22.72 -37.87
CA THR A 422 0.67 23.59 -39.07
C THR A 422 -0.77 23.87 -39.46
N GLY A 423 -1.00 25.05 -40.07
CA GLY A 423 -2.36 25.46 -40.49
C GLY A 423 -3.15 26.16 -39.39
N ASP A 424 -4.47 26.14 -39.55
CA ASP A 424 -5.39 26.77 -38.60
C ASP A 424 -5.92 25.75 -37.61
N PRO A 425 -6.25 26.18 -36.36
CA PRO A 425 -6.85 25.27 -35.39
C PRO A 425 -8.25 24.79 -35.85
N ILE A 426 -8.49 23.52 -35.65
CA ILE A 426 -9.81 22.90 -35.94
C ILE A 426 -10.83 23.16 -34.81
N PHE A 427 -10.36 23.54 -33.61
CA PHE A 427 -11.18 23.86 -32.46
C PHE A 427 -10.35 24.72 -31.49
N SER A 428 -10.96 25.71 -30.86
CA SER A 428 -10.30 26.50 -29.83
C SER A 428 -11.24 26.97 -28.74
N VAL A 429 -10.71 27.14 -27.52
CA VAL A 429 -11.41 27.71 -26.40
C VAL A 429 -10.55 28.80 -25.77
N LYS A 430 -11.12 29.99 -25.55
CA LYS A 430 -10.49 31.08 -24.83
C LYS A 430 -11.28 31.38 -23.56
N TYR A 431 -10.59 31.46 -22.44
CA TYR A 431 -11.13 31.79 -21.13
C TYR A 431 -10.63 33.19 -20.72
N GLU A 432 -11.55 34.13 -20.52
CA GLU A 432 -11.26 35.47 -20.00
C GLU A 432 -11.83 35.56 -18.57
N TYR A 433 -11.03 36.08 -17.66
CA TYR A 433 -11.34 36.06 -16.23
C TYR A 433 -12.00 37.34 -15.72
N ALA A 434 -12.72 37.23 -14.61
CA ALA A 434 -13.29 38.36 -13.92
C ALA A 434 -12.17 39.29 -13.35
N ASP A 435 -11.09 38.69 -12.87
CA ASP A 435 -9.87 39.42 -12.53
C ASP A 435 -9.13 39.80 -13.82
N THR A 436 -9.17 41.08 -14.12
CA THR A 436 -8.53 41.62 -15.32
C THR A 436 -7.00 41.68 -15.28
N SER A 437 -6.38 41.37 -14.13
CA SER A 437 -4.93 41.21 -14.00
C SER A 437 -4.45 39.84 -14.52
N ARG A 438 -5.34 38.85 -14.52
CA ARG A 438 -5.08 37.51 -15.04
C ARG A 438 -5.15 37.51 -16.57
N THR A 439 -4.10 37.01 -17.22
CA THR A 439 -4.08 36.82 -18.68
C THR A 439 -5.10 35.75 -19.09
N PRO A 440 -5.80 35.93 -20.22
CA PRO A 440 -6.66 34.90 -20.76
C PRO A 440 -5.90 33.60 -21.04
N ASP A 441 -6.52 32.46 -20.77
CA ASP A 441 -6.01 31.15 -21.20
C ASP A 441 -6.64 30.76 -22.54
N VAL A 442 -5.82 30.21 -23.44
CA VAL A 442 -6.24 29.78 -24.77
C VAL A 442 -5.78 28.35 -25.00
N VAL A 443 -6.73 27.48 -25.35
CA VAL A 443 -6.47 26.10 -25.79
C VAL A 443 -6.87 25.99 -27.26
N GLU A 444 -5.96 25.53 -28.09
CA GLU A 444 -6.18 25.31 -29.50
C GLU A 444 -5.87 23.86 -29.87
N PHE A 445 -6.65 23.30 -30.76
CA PHE A 445 -6.51 21.93 -31.22
C PHE A 445 -6.27 21.94 -32.74
N TYR A 446 -5.23 21.21 -33.17
CA TYR A 446 -4.85 21.11 -34.58
C TYR A 446 -4.84 19.63 -34.99
N ASP A 447 -5.21 19.35 -36.24
CA ASP A 447 -5.17 17.99 -36.77
C ASP A 447 -3.72 17.47 -36.83
N ALA A 448 -3.47 16.33 -36.16
CA ALA A 448 -2.20 15.61 -36.22
C ALA A 448 -2.27 14.33 -37.08
N GLY A 449 -3.43 14.08 -37.71
CA GLY A 449 -3.67 12.84 -38.47
C GLY A 449 -3.88 11.64 -37.55
N SER A 450 -4.20 10.49 -38.12
CA SER A 450 -4.33 9.21 -37.40
C SER A 450 -5.26 9.23 -36.16
N ARG A 451 -6.31 10.06 -36.19
CA ARG A 451 -7.26 10.31 -35.10
C ARG A 451 -6.61 10.96 -33.85
N ARG A 452 -5.54 11.72 -34.06
CA ARG A 452 -4.86 12.49 -33.00
C ARG A 452 -4.96 13.99 -33.36
N VAL A 453 -4.92 14.78 -32.29
CA VAL A 453 -4.86 16.25 -32.39
C VAL A 453 -3.76 16.78 -31.51
N PHE A 454 -3.03 17.78 -32.02
CA PHE A 454 -2.11 18.56 -31.19
C PHE A 454 -2.91 19.43 -30.24
N ILE A 455 -2.43 19.58 -29.02
CA ILE A 455 -2.93 20.55 -28.07
C ILE A 455 -1.91 21.68 -27.98
N VAL A 456 -2.38 22.91 -28.18
CA VAL A 456 -1.59 24.12 -27.97
C VAL A 456 -2.22 24.90 -26.81
N PHE A 457 -1.51 25.00 -25.72
CA PHE A 457 -1.93 25.76 -24.54
C PHE A 457 -1.09 27.03 -24.43
N ASN A 458 -1.74 28.18 -24.49
CA ASN A 458 -1.09 29.50 -24.43
C ASN A 458 0.11 29.63 -25.40
N GLY A 459 -0.02 29.02 -26.59
CA GLY A 459 0.99 29.06 -27.62
C GLY A 459 2.12 28.03 -27.52
N LYS A 460 2.07 27.13 -26.50
CA LYS A 460 3.00 26.00 -26.35
C LYS A 460 2.31 24.70 -26.77
N CYS A 461 2.96 23.96 -27.69
CA CYS A 461 2.57 22.62 -28.11
C CYS A 461 3.58 21.61 -27.57
N ASP A 462 3.15 20.74 -26.69
CA ASP A 462 3.96 19.66 -26.12
C ASP A 462 3.20 18.33 -25.99
N SER A 463 1.93 18.28 -26.39
CA SER A 463 1.07 17.13 -26.18
C SER A 463 0.04 16.91 -27.25
N LEU A 464 -0.43 15.64 -27.32
CA LEU A 464 -1.51 15.21 -28.20
C LEU A 464 -2.64 14.56 -27.35
N THR A 465 -3.84 14.62 -27.94
CA THR A 465 -5.00 13.83 -27.44
C THR A 465 -5.73 13.18 -28.62
N VAL A 466 -6.79 12.43 -28.32
CA VAL A 466 -7.62 11.77 -29.33
C VAL A 466 -8.57 12.77 -30.02
N SER A 467 -8.78 12.65 -31.33
CA SER A 467 -9.69 13.53 -32.08
C SER A 467 -11.14 13.43 -31.63
N THR A 468 -11.55 12.29 -31.07
CA THR A 468 -12.90 12.08 -30.55
C THR A 468 -13.28 13.04 -29.42
N TYR A 469 -12.30 13.56 -28.67
CA TYR A 469 -12.52 14.63 -27.70
C TYR A 469 -13.02 15.91 -28.41
N VAL A 470 -12.32 16.36 -29.46
CA VAL A 470 -12.69 17.55 -30.21
C VAL A 470 -14.05 17.38 -30.87
N ASP A 471 -14.29 16.21 -31.51
CA ASP A 471 -15.57 15.90 -32.14
C ASP A 471 -16.73 16.03 -31.16
N LYS A 472 -16.54 15.55 -29.91
CA LYS A 472 -17.52 15.68 -28.85
C LYS A 472 -17.71 17.14 -28.44
N MET A 473 -16.64 17.91 -28.25
CA MET A 473 -16.75 19.32 -27.84
C MET A 473 -17.47 20.16 -28.88
N VAL A 474 -17.26 19.90 -30.16
CA VAL A 474 -17.99 20.55 -31.27
C VAL A 474 -19.49 20.25 -31.16
N GLN A 475 -19.87 18.98 -30.97
CA GLN A 475 -21.26 18.57 -30.81
C GLN A 475 -21.91 19.17 -29.54
N ASP A 476 -21.18 19.12 -28.41
CA ASP A 476 -21.70 19.62 -27.14
C ASP A 476 -21.86 21.15 -27.13
N SER A 477 -21.05 21.88 -27.94
CA SER A 477 -21.22 23.32 -28.14
C SER A 477 -22.56 23.69 -28.81
N GLU A 478 -23.08 22.83 -29.68
CA GLU A 478 -24.40 23.00 -30.29
C GLU A 478 -25.52 22.62 -29.29
N LYS A 479 -25.34 21.51 -28.56
CA LYS A 479 -26.34 21.02 -27.61
C LYS A 479 -26.57 22.00 -26.46
N VAL A 480 -25.51 22.55 -25.87
CA VAL A 480 -25.62 23.44 -24.69
C VAL A 480 -26.47 24.67 -25.00
N VAL A 481 -26.36 25.28 -26.18
CA VAL A 481 -27.15 26.46 -26.58
C VAL A 481 -28.60 26.13 -26.92
N ASN A 482 -28.88 24.86 -27.21
CA ASN A 482 -30.22 24.32 -27.47
C ASN A 482 -30.90 23.80 -26.18
N GLY A 483 -30.19 23.76 -25.04
CA GLY A 483 -30.71 23.20 -23.79
C GLY A 483 -30.83 21.67 -23.81
N GLU A 484 -30.00 21.00 -24.61
CA GLU A 484 -29.97 19.54 -24.70
C GLU A 484 -28.98 18.98 -23.67
N GLU A 485 -29.26 17.78 -23.12
CA GLU A 485 -28.45 17.11 -22.12
C GLU A 485 -27.05 16.82 -22.63
N ILE A 486 -26.05 17.07 -21.78
CA ILE A 486 -24.64 16.84 -22.03
C ILE A 486 -24.22 15.59 -21.21
N THR A 487 -23.57 14.64 -21.86
CA THR A 487 -22.99 13.48 -21.19
C THR A 487 -21.53 13.74 -20.86
N ALA A 488 -21.07 13.28 -19.68
CA ALA A 488 -19.66 13.40 -19.31
C ALA A 488 -18.73 12.72 -20.31
N VAL A 489 -17.53 13.30 -20.48
CA VAL A 489 -16.40 12.61 -21.12
C VAL A 489 -15.87 11.57 -20.15
N ILE A 490 -15.85 10.30 -20.54
CA ILE A 490 -15.35 9.18 -19.76
C ILE A 490 -13.90 8.91 -20.17
#